data_b0a978d1d37308e5d81fdb0dd4f2f686
#
_entry.id   b0a978d1d37308e5d81fdb0dd4f2f686
#
_cell.length_a   1.000
_cell.length_b   1.000
_cell.length_c   1.000
_cell.angle_alpha   90.00
_cell.angle_beta   90.00
_cell.angle_gamma   90.00
#
_symmetry.space_group_name_H-M   'P 1'
#
loop_
_entity.id
_entity.type
_entity.pdbx_description
1 polymer ?
#
loop_
_entity_poly.entity_id
_entity_poly.type
_entity_poly.pdbx_seq_one_letter_code
_entity_poly.pdbx_strand_id
1 'polypeptide(L)'
;AYQRTDEYIPGKLSIYQIKDMLCGKERYDELLALTEAAIVFFGKVYGEDYISAERNVTALPVYLFHNGEGFSNRYNIGFISASQEKFSTKPDIYPLMHEIGHRWLGEWTLLIDDGQPGAYFIKETLNEFMTLMFIRYVCGNAYYETQLDWCKSEYEKIKGTPQDEPVVNVVTNNNNTVIYRKGPLALIRIAEQIGYGELMSVISRFYKEYAGKYPLKY
;
A
#
# COMPACT_ATOMS: atom_id res chain seq x y z
N ALA A 1 -18.69 -13.87 -15.52
CA ALA A 1 -17.38 -14.38 -15.96
C ALA A 1 -16.37 -13.23 -15.93
N TYR A 2 -15.14 -13.50 -15.52
CA TYR A 2 -14.04 -12.53 -15.60
C TYR A 2 -13.48 -12.53 -17.02
N GLN A 3 -13.15 -11.36 -17.50
CA GLN A 3 -12.38 -11.18 -18.72
C GLN A 3 -11.03 -10.58 -18.34
N ARG A 4 -9.95 -11.20 -18.79
CA ARG A 4 -8.64 -10.59 -18.77
C ARG A 4 -8.64 -9.45 -19.78
N THR A 5 -8.42 -8.24 -19.33
CA THR A 5 -8.52 -7.07 -20.17
C THR A 5 -7.19 -6.65 -20.75
N ASP A 6 -6.07 -6.95 -20.07
CA ASP A 6 -4.76 -6.76 -20.67
C ASP A 6 -3.60 -7.39 -19.88
N GLU A 7 -2.50 -7.69 -20.57
CA GLU A 7 -1.15 -7.81 -20.02
C GLU A 7 -0.37 -6.58 -20.46
N TYR A 8 -0.48 -5.52 -19.71
CA TYR A 8 0.15 -4.27 -20.13
C TYR A 8 1.65 -4.27 -19.93
N ILE A 9 2.11 -4.84 -18.82
CA ILE A 9 3.53 -5.09 -18.61
C ILE A 9 3.71 -6.58 -18.70
N PRO A 10 4.23 -7.13 -19.80
CA PRO A 10 4.42 -8.57 -19.92
C PRO A 10 5.20 -9.10 -18.73
N GLY A 11 4.60 -10.02 -17.99
CA GLY A 11 5.20 -10.63 -16.82
C GLY A 11 5.12 -9.82 -15.52
N LYS A 12 4.52 -8.61 -15.47
CA LYS A 12 4.49 -7.80 -14.24
C LYS A 12 3.10 -7.46 -13.72
N LEU A 13 2.12 -7.24 -14.60
CA LEU A 13 0.77 -6.84 -14.23
C LEU A 13 -0.28 -7.50 -15.10
N SER A 14 -1.37 -7.97 -14.49
CA SER A 14 -2.57 -8.44 -15.16
C SER A 14 -3.80 -7.94 -14.42
N ILE A 15 -4.74 -7.31 -15.13
CA ILE A 15 -6.00 -6.83 -14.55
C ILE A 15 -7.15 -7.69 -15.08
N TYR A 16 -8.00 -8.16 -14.17
CA TYR A 16 -9.18 -8.97 -14.48
C TYR A 16 -10.43 -8.22 -14.07
N GLN A 17 -11.27 -7.88 -15.02
CA GLN A 17 -12.53 -7.18 -14.81
C GLN A 17 -13.74 -8.10 -15.02
N ILE A 18 -14.86 -7.77 -14.38
CA ILE A 18 -16.15 -8.41 -14.68
C ILE A 18 -16.58 -7.96 -16.06
N LYS A 19 -16.86 -8.93 -16.95
CA LYS A 19 -17.10 -8.70 -18.37
C LYS A 19 -18.15 -7.62 -18.68
N ASP A 20 -19.20 -7.58 -17.89
CA ASP A 20 -20.34 -6.69 -18.14
C ASP A 20 -20.24 -5.34 -17.38
N MET A 21 -19.10 -5.08 -16.74
CA MET A 21 -18.85 -3.89 -15.90
C MET A 21 -17.51 -3.24 -16.24
N LEU A 22 -17.08 -3.30 -17.48
CA LEU A 22 -15.78 -2.73 -17.89
C LEU A 22 -15.79 -1.21 -17.72
N CYS A 23 -14.75 -0.65 -17.12
CA CYS A 23 -14.56 0.80 -17.08
C CYS A 23 -14.21 1.33 -18.49
N GLY A 24 -14.46 2.62 -18.72
CA GLY A 24 -14.07 3.28 -19.96
C GLY A 24 -12.56 3.17 -20.21
N LYS A 25 -12.18 3.09 -21.50
CA LYS A 25 -10.77 2.87 -21.89
C LYS A 25 -9.82 3.90 -21.30
N GLU A 26 -10.15 5.17 -21.35
CA GLU A 26 -9.32 6.25 -20.84
C GLU A 26 -9.03 6.08 -19.33
N ARG A 27 -10.07 5.77 -18.55
CA ARG A 27 -9.94 5.53 -17.12
C ARG A 27 -9.13 4.29 -16.83
N TYR A 28 -9.31 3.24 -17.61
CA TYR A 28 -8.54 2.03 -17.49
C TYR A 28 -7.05 2.28 -17.76
N ASP A 29 -6.73 2.97 -18.84
CA ASP A 29 -5.36 3.30 -19.23
C ASP A 29 -4.65 4.16 -18.15
N GLU A 30 -5.37 5.13 -17.57
CA GLU A 30 -4.87 5.94 -16.45
C GLU A 30 -4.49 5.08 -15.23
N LEU A 31 -5.42 4.23 -14.80
CA LEU A 31 -5.19 3.36 -13.61
C LEU A 31 -4.06 2.36 -13.86
N LEU A 32 -3.96 1.86 -15.08
CA LEU A 32 -2.91 0.96 -15.50
C LEU A 32 -1.54 1.64 -15.44
N ALA A 33 -1.42 2.85 -15.98
CA ALA A 33 -0.20 3.63 -15.95
C ALA A 33 0.24 3.96 -14.51
N LEU A 34 -0.70 4.30 -13.63
CA LEU A 34 -0.41 4.57 -12.22
C LEU A 34 -0.01 3.31 -11.46
N THR A 35 -0.64 2.17 -11.76
CA THR A 35 -0.26 0.88 -11.17
C THR A 35 1.15 0.47 -11.59
N GLU A 36 1.49 0.66 -12.86
CA GLU A 36 2.85 0.46 -13.38
C GLU A 36 3.85 1.35 -12.66
N ALA A 37 3.54 2.64 -12.56
CA ALA A 37 4.40 3.60 -11.86
C ALA A 37 4.63 3.22 -10.40
N ALA A 38 3.60 2.70 -9.71
CA ALA A 38 3.74 2.22 -8.32
C ALA A 38 4.66 1.00 -8.23
N ILE A 39 4.49 0.00 -9.10
CA ILE A 39 5.38 -1.17 -9.16
C ILE A 39 6.82 -0.75 -9.40
N VAL A 40 7.05 0.19 -10.33
CA VAL A 40 8.39 0.73 -10.62
C VAL A 40 8.95 1.50 -9.43
N PHE A 41 8.13 2.33 -8.76
CA PHE A 41 8.54 3.10 -7.58
C PHE A 41 8.97 2.17 -6.44
N PHE A 42 8.11 1.27 -6.02
CA PHE A 42 8.41 0.34 -4.94
C PHE A 42 9.57 -0.59 -5.30
N GLY A 43 9.63 -1.07 -6.53
CA GLY A 43 10.74 -1.89 -7.03
C GLY A 43 12.08 -1.17 -7.03
N LYS A 44 12.12 0.13 -7.31
CA LYS A 44 13.34 0.94 -7.19
C LYS A 44 13.78 1.12 -5.74
N VAL A 45 12.83 1.26 -4.82
CA VAL A 45 13.14 1.45 -3.39
C VAL A 45 13.57 0.15 -2.75
N TYR A 46 12.84 -0.93 -2.96
CA TYR A 46 13.00 -2.18 -2.21
C TYR A 46 13.69 -3.29 -2.99
N GLY A 47 13.68 -3.25 -4.32
CA GLY A 47 14.08 -4.34 -5.19
C GLY A 47 12.88 -5.22 -5.56
N GLU A 48 13.15 -6.46 -6.00
CA GLU A 48 12.11 -7.44 -6.30
C GLU A 48 11.28 -7.78 -5.05
N ASP A 49 9.97 -7.88 -5.21
CA ASP A 49 9.13 -8.25 -4.07
C ASP A 49 9.33 -9.74 -3.68
N TYR A 50 9.27 -10.00 -2.37
CA TYR A 50 9.51 -11.34 -1.83
C TYR A 50 8.53 -12.39 -2.38
N ILE A 51 7.27 -12.02 -2.57
CA ILE A 51 6.26 -12.95 -3.09
C ILE A 51 6.58 -13.36 -4.52
N SER A 52 7.01 -12.41 -5.35
CA SER A 52 7.43 -12.71 -6.73
C SER A 52 8.66 -13.60 -6.76
N ALA A 53 9.66 -13.30 -5.92
CA ALA A 53 10.89 -14.07 -5.83
C ALA A 53 10.65 -15.51 -5.33
N GLU A 54 9.94 -15.65 -4.20
CA GLU A 54 9.68 -16.95 -3.57
C GLU A 54 8.74 -17.85 -4.39
N ARG A 55 7.71 -17.28 -5.02
CA ARG A 55 6.68 -18.03 -5.73
C ARG A 55 6.87 -18.07 -7.22
N ASN A 56 7.93 -17.46 -7.73
CA ASN A 56 8.17 -17.30 -9.17
C ASN A 56 6.94 -16.70 -9.89
N VAL A 57 6.29 -15.74 -9.25
CA VAL A 57 5.13 -15.03 -9.81
C VAL A 57 5.62 -13.95 -10.74
N THR A 58 5.35 -14.08 -12.02
CA THR A 58 5.84 -13.17 -13.05
C THR A 58 4.96 -11.94 -13.26
N ALA A 59 3.74 -11.92 -12.71
CA ALA A 59 2.80 -10.80 -12.83
C ALA A 59 2.03 -10.56 -11.53
N LEU A 60 1.66 -9.31 -11.28
CA LEU A 60 0.73 -8.93 -10.22
C LEU A 60 -0.71 -8.99 -10.77
N PRO A 61 -1.52 -10.00 -10.43
CA PRO A 61 -2.92 -10.03 -10.82
C PRO A 61 -3.76 -9.10 -9.93
N VAL A 62 -4.58 -8.27 -10.57
CA VAL A 62 -5.58 -7.43 -9.91
C VAL A 62 -6.96 -7.91 -10.32
N TYR A 63 -7.73 -8.43 -9.37
CA TYR A 63 -9.10 -8.88 -9.59
C TYR A 63 -10.11 -7.84 -9.12
N LEU A 64 -10.99 -7.42 -10.00
CA LEU A 64 -12.07 -6.48 -9.70
C LEU A 64 -13.35 -7.26 -9.43
N PHE A 65 -13.93 -7.06 -8.25
CA PHE A 65 -15.15 -7.75 -7.82
C PHE A 65 -16.35 -6.81 -7.80
N HIS A 66 -17.52 -7.35 -8.07
CA HIS A 66 -18.79 -6.64 -7.90
C HIS A 66 -19.10 -6.50 -6.40
N ASN A 67 -19.57 -5.32 -5.98
CA ASN A 67 -19.88 -5.00 -4.57
C ASN A 67 -18.73 -5.25 -3.58
N GLY A 68 -17.49 -5.11 -4.02
CA GLY A 68 -16.35 -5.16 -3.11
C GLY A 68 -16.35 -3.97 -2.16
N GLU A 69 -16.03 -4.20 -0.88
CA GLU A 69 -15.97 -3.16 0.15
C GLU A 69 -14.73 -2.26 0.08
N GLY A 70 -13.92 -2.38 -0.95
CA GLY A 70 -12.71 -1.58 -1.11
C GLY A 70 -11.59 -2.34 -1.81
N PHE A 71 -10.37 -2.05 -1.40
CA PHE A 71 -9.16 -2.70 -1.87
C PHE A 71 -8.62 -3.63 -0.78
N SER A 72 -8.02 -4.72 -1.18
CA SER A 72 -7.39 -5.67 -0.28
C SER A 72 -6.32 -6.46 -1.01
N ASN A 73 -5.15 -6.56 -0.43
CA ASN A 73 -4.13 -7.49 -0.90
C ASN A 73 -4.37 -8.87 -0.28
N ARG A 74 -4.35 -9.90 -1.10
CA ARG A 74 -4.47 -11.28 -0.68
C ARG A 74 -3.09 -11.95 -0.73
N TYR A 75 -2.30 -11.71 0.29
CA TYR A 75 -0.92 -12.19 0.39
C TYR A 75 -0.77 -13.69 0.13
N ASN A 76 -1.69 -14.48 0.72
CA ASN A 76 -1.65 -15.94 0.63
C ASN A 76 -1.69 -16.49 -0.79
N ILE A 77 -2.29 -15.74 -1.71
CA ILE A 77 -2.52 -16.13 -3.08
C ILE A 77 -1.92 -15.14 -4.09
N GLY A 78 -1.25 -14.11 -3.59
CA GLY A 78 -0.41 -13.21 -4.38
C GLY A 78 -1.17 -12.31 -5.34
N PHE A 79 -2.40 -11.89 -5.02
CA PHE A 79 -3.16 -10.94 -5.84
C PHE A 79 -3.76 -9.78 -5.04
N ILE A 80 -4.11 -8.71 -5.74
CA ILE A 80 -4.92 -7.61 -5.22
C ILE A 80 -6.37 -7.81 -5.63
N SER A 81 -7.31 -7.65 -4.70
CA SER A 81 -8.72 -7.55 -4.97
C SER A 81 -9.20 -6.13 -4.78
N ALA A 82 -10.10 -5.67 -5.64
CA ALA A 82 -10.65 -4.32 -5.59
C ALA A 82 -12.13 -4.32 -5.97
N SER A 83 -12.90 -3.35 -5.43
CA SER A 83 -14.24 -3.07 -5.91
C SER A 83 -14.18 -2.52 -7.32
N GLN A 84 -14.86 -3.17 -8.27
CA GLN A 84 -14.90 -2.69 -9.64
C GLN A 84 -15.61 -1.34 -9.75
N GLU A 85 -16.64 -1.10 -8.95
CA GLU A 85 -17.34 0.17 -8.91
C GLU A 85 -16.40 1.30 -8.48
N LYS A 86 -15.63 1.10 -7.42
CA LYS A 86 -14.64 2.08 -6.96
C LYS A 86 -13.50 2.27 -7.96
N PHE A 87 -13.06 1.18 -8.59
CA PHE A 87 -12.02 1.24 -9.62
C PHE A 87 -12.47 2.03 -10.85
N SER A 88 -13.73 1.85 -11.29
CA SER A 88 -14.23 2.43 -12.55
C SER A 88 -14.80 3.85 -12.40
N THR A 89 -15.31 4.23 -11.26
CA THR A 89 -16.10 5.47 -11.11
C THR A 89 -15.35 6.60 -10.42
N LYS A 90 -14.30 6.33 -9.66
CA LYS A 90 -13.63 7.36 -8.84
C LYS A 90 -12.12 7.30 -8.97
N PRO A 91 -11.46 8.46 -9.15
CA PRO A 91 -10.01 8.53 -9.27
C PRO A 91 -9.24 8.38 -7.94
N ASP A 92 -9.85 7.88 -6.87
CA ASP A 92 -9.12 7.63 -5.66
C ASP A 92 -8.23 6.39 -5.82
N ILE A 93 -7.02 6.65 -6.28
CA ILE A 93 -6.00 5.63 -6.52
C ILE A 93 -5.27 5.25 -5.24
N TYR A 94 -5.41 6.05 -4.18
CA TYR A 94 -4.63 5.89 -2.96
C TYR A 94 -4.75 4.49 -2.34
N PRO A 95 -5.96 3.93 -2.13
CA PRO A 95 -6.09 2.59 -1.59
C PRO A 95 -5.46 1.50 -2.47
N LEU A 96 -5.53 1.64 -3.80
CA LEU A 96 -4.90 0.70 -4.71
C LEU A 96 -3.37 0.75 -4.60
N MET A 97 -2.79 1.94 -4.50
CA MET A 97 -1.34 2.10 -4.34
C MET A 97 -0.85 1.53 -2.99
N HIS A 98 -1.64 1.70 -1.94
CA HIS A 98 -1.40 1.08 -0.64
C HIS A 98 -1.35 -0.45 -0.75
N GLU A 99 -2.34 -1.06 -1.39
CA GLU A 99 -2.37 -2.52 -1.58
C GLU A 99 -1.22 -3.04 -2.45
N ILE A 100 -0.77 -2.26 -3.43
CA ILE A 100 0.43 -2.59 -4.20
C ILE A 100 1.66 -2.58 -3.31
N GLY A 101 1.78 -1.60 -2.42
CA GLY A 101 2.89 -1.49 -1.47
C GLY A 101 3.06 -2.69 -0.56
N HIS A 102 1.96 -3.37 -0.23
CA HIS A 102 1.99 -4.62 0.54
C HIS A 102 2.71 -5.79 -0.14
N ARG A 103 3.06 -5.70 -1.41
CA ARG A 103 3.95 -6.67 -2.07
C ARG A 103 5.35 -6.67 -1.44
N TRP A 104 5.74 -5.56 -0.83
CA TRP A 104 7.00 -5.39 -0.11
C TRP A 104 6.78 -5.30 1.40
N LEU A 105 5.94 -4.39 1.86
CA LEU A 105 5.65 -4.18 3.28
C LEU A 105 4.38 -4.93 3.69
N GLY A 106 4.51 -6.18 4.08
CA GLY A 106 3.37 -7.02 4.45
C GLY A 106 3.78 -8.22 5.30
N GLU A 107 2.79 -8.97 5.78
CA GLU A 107 2.97 -10.12 6.68
C GLU A 107 3.97 -11.14 6.17
N TRP A 108 3.89 -11.45 4.88
CA TRP A 108 4.72 -12.49 4.26
C TRP A 108 6.12 -12.04 3.94
N THR A 109 6.33 -10.75 3.81
CA THR A 109 7.64 -10.20 3.48
C THR A 109 8.46 -9.89 4.72
N LEU A 110 7.84 -9.35 5.75
CA LEU A 110 8.50 -8.96 7.00
C LEU A 110 8.15 -9.89 8.17
N LEU A 111 7.28 -10.87 7.95
CA LEU A 111 7.04 -12.04 8.80
C LEU A 111 6.87 -11.70 10.29
N ILE A 112 6.07 -10.68 10.57
CA ILE A 112 5.69 -10.33 11.92
C ILE A 112 4.25 -10.79 12.18
N ASP A 113 4.06 -11.55 13.26
CA ASP A 113 2.75 -12.07 13.64
C ASP A 113 1.83 -10.95 14.14
N ASP A 114 0.55 -11.04 13.80
CA ASP A 114 -0.48 -10.21 14.41
C ASP A 114 -0.53 -10.41 15.92
N GLY A 115 -0.87 -9.34 16.64
CA GLY A 115 -0.87 -9.35 18.10
C GLY A 115 0.50 -9.02 18.74
N GLN A 116 1.57 -8.92 17.95
CA GLN A 116 2.86 -8.44 18.44
C GLN A 116 2.92 -6.91 18.41
N PRO A 117 3.53 -6.26 19.43
CA PRO A 117 3.82 -4.83 19.38
C PRO A 117 4.63 -4.47 18.13
N GLY A 118 4.23 -3.39 17.46
CA GLY A 118 4.87 -2.94 16.23
C GLY A 118 4.43 -3.65 14.94
N ALA A 119 3.61 -4.71 15.01
CA ALA A 119 3.16 -5.43 13.81
C ALA A 119 2.45 -4.49 12.82
N TYR A 120 1.46 -3.76 13.28
CA TYR A 120 0.72 -2.81 12.42
C TYR A 120 1.55 -1.59 12.02
N PHE A 121 2.51 -1.18 12.86
CA PHE A 121 3.47 -0.16 12.45
C PHE A 121 4.28 -0.61 11.22
N ILE A 122 4.81 -1.83 11.24
CA ILE A 122 5.62 -2.36 10.14
C ILE A 122 4.77 -2.63 8.90
N LYS A 123 3.64 -3.32 9.05
CA LYS A 123 2.82 -3.75 7.92
C LYS A 123 2.06 -2.61 7.26
N GLU A 124 1.46 -1.76 8.08
CA GLU A 124 0.49 -0.77 7.62
C GLU A 124 1.06 0.65 7.64
N THR A 125 1.64 1.08 8.79
CA THR A 125 2.09 2.47 8.92
C THR A 125 3.27 2.80 8.01
N LEU A 126 4.26 1.91 7.91
CA LEU A 126 5.36 2.11 6.96
C LEU A 126 4.86 2.08 5.52
N ASN A 127 3.93 1.18 5.21
CA ASN A 127 3.34 1.09 3.87
C ASN A 127 2.54 2.36 3.52
N GLU A 128 1.77 2.86 4.47
CA GLU A 128 1.00 4.11 4.31
C GLU A 128 1.92 5.32 4.08
N PHE A 129 3.01 5.44 4.86
CA PHE A 129 4.01 6.48 4.62
C PHE A 129 4.63 6.37 3.22
N MET A 130 4.99 5.16 2.79
CA MET A 130 5.58 4.96 1.47
C MET A 130 4.58 5.20 0.33
N THR A 131 3.30 4.92 0.56
CA THR A 131 2.22 5.30 -0.37
C THR A 131 2.11 6.82 -0.50
N LEU A 132 2.19 7.55 0.61
CA LEU A 132 2.26 9.02 0.58
C LEU A 132 3.49 9.53 -0.18
N MET A 133 4.63 8.87 -0.05
CA MET A 133 5.83 9.22 -0.83
C MET A 133 5.63 8.95 -2.33
N PHE A 134 5.03 7.81 -2.70
CA PHE A 134 4.63 7.57 -4.09
C PHE A 134 3.75 8.70 -4.63
N ILE A 135 2.69 9.04 -3.90
CA ILE A 135 1.77 10.13 -4.29
C ILE A 135 2.56 11.43 -4.47
N ARG A 136 3.42 11.78 -3.54
CA ARG A 136 4.21 13.02 -3.59
C ARG A 136 5.12 13.09 -4.81
N TYR A 137 5.86 12.01 -5.10
CA TYR A 137 6.90 12.02 -6.14
C TYR A 137 6.38 11.66 -7.54
N VAL A 138 5.25 10.96 -7.63
CA VAL A 138 4.70 10.48 -8.90
C VAL A 138 3.42 11.22 -9.29
N CYS A 139 2.50 11.40 -8.34
CA CYS A 139 1.20 12.02 -8.61
C CYS A 139 1.19 13.54 -8.38
N GLY A 140 2.21 14.06 -7.69
CA GLY A 140 2.43 15.51 -7.49
C GLY A 140 1.94 16.04 -6.14
N ASN A 141 2.46 17.23 -5.81
CA ASN A 141 2.26 17.84 -4.49
C ASN A 141 0.78 18.16 -4.17
N ALA A 142 -0.01 18.59 -5.14
CA ALA A 142 -1.41 18.94 -4.88
C ALA A 142 -2.22 17.76 -4.35
N TYR A 143 -2.03 16.57 -4.93
CA TYR A 143 -2.70 15.37 -4.45
C TYR A 143 -2.12 14.90 -3.10
N TYR A 144 -0.80 14.97 -2.93
CA TYR A 144 -0.15 14.68 -1.66
C TYR A 144 -0.67 15.54 -0.52
N GLU A 145 -0.76 16.86 -0.69
CA GLU A 145 -1.28 17.76 0.34
C GLU A 145 -2.74 17.46 0.69
N THR A 146 -3.57 17.12 -0.31
CA THR A 146 -4.95 16.69 -0.06
C THR A 146 -5.02 15.45 0.84
N GLN A 147 -4.19 14.45 0.59
CA GLN A 147 -4.12 13.24 1.41
C GLN A 147 -3.56 13.54 2.81
N LEU A 148 -2.56 14.40 2.88
CA LEU A 148 -1.96 14.81 4.15
C LEU A 148 -2.95 15.58 5.04
N ASP A 149 -3.71 16.51 4.48
CA ASP A 149 -4.71 17.26 5.21
C ASP A 149 -5.87 16.38 5.68
N TRP A 150 -6.25 15.40 4.88
CA TRP A 150 -7.20 14.39 5.34
C TRP A 150 -6.64 13.58 6.52
N CYS A 151 -5.41 13.11 6.46
CA CYS A 151 -4.77 12.42 7.58
C CYS A 151 -4.74 13.28 8.86
N LYS A 152 -4.39 14.57 8.74
CA LYS A 152 -4.40 15.50 9.86
C LYS A 152 -5.80 15.65 10.45
N SER A 153 -6.81 15.86 9.60
CA SER A 153 -8.20 16.07 10.04
C SER A 153 -8.77 14.86 10.78
N GLU A 154 -8.45 13.65 10.31
CA GLU A 154 -8.88 12.41 10.98
C GLU A 154 -8.15 12.19 12.32
N TYR A 155 -6.84 12.49 12.37
CA TYR A 155 -6.09 12.37 13.62
C TYR A 155 -6.54 13.40 14.69
N GLU A 156 -6.83 14.64 14.32
CA GLU A 156 -7.30 15.65 15.27
C GLU A 156 -8.60 15.24 15.99
N LYS A 157 -9.41 14.34 15.42
CA LYS A 157 -10.64 13.83 16.06
C LYS A 157 -10.36 12.95 17.29
N ILE A 158 -9.20 12.30 17.35
CA ILE A 158 -8.85 11.37 18.44
C ILE A 158 -7.71 11.90 19.32
N LYS A 159 -7.01 12.92 18.89
CA LYS A 159 -5.84 13.47 19.56
C LYS A 159 -6.13 13.88 21.01
N GLY A 160 -5.33 13.38 21.94
CA GLY A 160 -5.49 13.59 23.37
C GLY A 160 -6.66 12.82 24.01
N THR A 161 -7.34 11.96 23.29
CA THR A 161 -8.35 11.04 23.82
C THR A 161 -7.71 9.69 24.22
N PRO A 162 -8.41 8.81 24.92
CA PRO A 162 -7.91 7.46 25.21
C PRO A 162 -7.58 6.61 23.97
N GLN A 163 -8.07 6.99 22.78
CA GLN A 163 -7.76 6.32 21.52
C GLN A 163 -6.40 6.76 20.95
N ASP A 164 -5.83 7.86 21.45
CA ASP A 164 -4.55 8.41 20.99
C ASP A 164 -3.36 7.68 21.64
N GLU A 165 -3.24 6.40 21.34
CA GLU A 165 -2.15 5.55 21.83
C GLU A 165 -0.90 5.61 20.93
N PRO A 166 0.28 5.18 21.41
CA PRO A 166 1.44 4.97 20.54
C PRO A 166 1.16 3.92 19.47
N VAL A 167 1.50 4.21 18.22
CA VAL A 167 1.23 3.32 17.07
C VAL A 167 1.82 1.92 17.24
N VAL A 168 2.97 1.81 17.91
CA VAL A 168 3.63 0.52 18.19
C VAL A 168 2.88 -0.37 19.19
N ASN A 169 1.96 0.21 19.95
CA ASN A 169 1.14 -0.53 20.92
C ASN A 169 -0.13 -1.10 20.28
N VAL A 170 -0.47 -0.67 19.07
CA VAL A 170 -1.65 -1.19 18.37
C VAL A 170 -1.35 -2.61 17.89
N VAL A 171 -1.96 -3.59 18.54
CA VAL A 171 -1.74 -5.02 18.28
C VAL A 171 -2.90 -5.69 17.54
N THR A 172 -3.97 -4.93 17.27
CA THR A 172 -5.14 -5.39 16.50
C THR A 172 -5.58 -4.30 15.53
N ASN A 173 -6.25 -4.68 14.45
CA ASN A 173 -6.76 -3.72 13.45
C ASN A 173 -8.05 -3.00 13.93
N ASN A 174 -8.03 -2.46 15.15
CA ASN A 174 -9.18 -1.78 15.77
C ASN A 174 -8.96 -0.26 15.95
N ASN A 175 -7.76 0.25 15.68
CA ASN A 175 -7.42 1.67 15.80
C ASN A 175 -6.84 2.23 14.49
N ASN A 176 -7.69 2.23 13.46
CA ASN A 176 -7.31 2.63 12.11
C ASN A 176 -6.75 4.06 12.03
N THR A 177 -7.28 4.97 12.85
CA THR A 177 -6.79 6.36 12.86
C THR A 177 -5.35 6.44 13.35
N VAL A 178 -4.98 5.64 14.34
CA VAL A 178 -3.58 5.59 14.81
C VAL A 178 -2.68 4.95 13.75
N ILE A 179 -3.09 3.82 13.19
CA ILE A 179 -2.30 3.05 12.21
C ILE A 179 -2.08 3.85 10.92
N TYR A 180 -3.19 4.31 10.32
CA TYR A 180 -3.19 4.85 8.96
C TYR A 180 -3.13 6.39 8.89
N ARG A 181 -3.21 7.10 10.02
CA ARG A 181 -3.17 8.59 10.03
C ARG A 181 -2.08 9.12 10.95
N LYS A 182 -2.16 8.84 12.25
CA LYS A 182 -1.15 9.30 13.22
C LYS A 182 0.26 8.78 12.89
N GLY A 183 0.38 7.49 12.60
CA GLY A 183 1.67 6.84 12.31
C GLY A 183 2.39 7.48 11.13
N PRO A 184 1.79 7.59 9.94
CA PRO A 184 2.37 8.28 8.81
C PRO A 184 2.71 9.75 9.09
N LEU A 185 1.85 10.49 9.82
CA LEU A 185 2.15 11.86 10.22
C LEU A 185 3.40 11.96 11.12
N ALA A 186 3.61 10.99 12.01
CA ALA A 186 4.82 10.93 12.82
C ALA A 186 6.07 10.66 11.96
N LEU A 187 5.97 9.76 10.98
CA LEU A 187 7.05 9.49 10.03
C LEU A 187 7.36 10.71 9.14
N ILE A 188 6.33 11.46 8.72
CA ILE A 188 6.52 12.72 7.98
C ILE A 188 7.28 13.72 8.82
N ARG A 189 6.95 13.88 10.10
CA ARG A 189 7.71 14.77 11.00
C ARG A 189 9.18 14.36 11.15
N ILE A 190 9.46 13.06 11.19
CA ILE A 190 10.83 12.55 11.17
C ILE A 190 11.50 12.90 9.83
N ALA A 191 10.81 12.66 8.71
CA ALA A 191 11.33 12.98 7.38
C ALA A 191 11.61 14.48 7.17
N GLU A 192 10.83 15.37 7.79
CA GLU A 192 11.08 16.82 7.79
C GLU A 192 12.38 17.20 8.53
N GLN A 193 12.79 16.39 9.51
CA GLN A 193 14.01 16.64 10.29
C GLN A 193 15.27 16.05 9.63
N ILE A 194 15.18 14.82 9.13
CA ILE A 194 16.35 14.09 8.60
C ILE A 194 16.41 14.06 7.07
N GLY A 195 15.35 14.48 6.39
CA GLY A 195 15.17 14.38 4.94
C GLY A 195 14.32 13.18 4.52
N TYR A 196 13.40 13.41 3.59
CA TYR A 196 12.50 12.36 3.07
C TYR A 196 13.26 11.20 2.42
N GLY A 197 14.30 11.52 1.62
CA GLY A 197 15.14 10.52 0.99
C GLY A 197 15.90 9.65 1.99
N GLU A 198 16.38 10.24 3.09
CA GLU A 198 17.07 9.49 4.14
C GLU A 198 16.12 8.54 4.86
N LEU A 199 14.92 9.00 5.26
CA LEU A 199 13.95 8.11 5.89
C LEU A 199 13.53 6.96 4.96
N MET A 200 13.27 7.23 3.69
CA MET A 200 12.98 6.19 2.70
C MET A 200 14.13 5.19 2.57
N SER A 201 15.37 5.67 2.60
CA SER A 201 16.57 4.83 2.59
C SER A 201 16.67 3.93 3.82
N VAL A 202 16.34 4.46 5.01
CA VAL A 202 16.28 3.66 6.25
C VAL A 202 15.23 2.55 6.13
N ILE A 203 14.02 2.87 5.67
CA ILE A 203 12.95 1.88 5.49
C ILE A 203 13.35 0.83 4.44
N SER A 204 13.97 1.24 3.33
CA SER A 204 14.50 0.34 2.31
C SER A 204 15.56 -0.63 2.86
N ARG A 205 16.51 -0.12 3.65
CA ARG A 205 17.54 -0.96 4.30
C ARG A 205 16.92 -1.96 5.27
N PHE A 206 15.97 -1.51 6.09
CA PHE A 206 15.22 -2.38 6.99
C PHE A 206 14.54 -3.51 6.19
N TYR A 207 13.80 -3.18 5.14
CA TYR A 207 13.19 -4.18 4.28
C TYR A 207 14.22 -5.19 3.74
N LYS A 208 15.29 -4.72 3.11
CA LYS A 208 16.31 -5.59 2.49
C LYS A 208 17.02 -6.49 3.49
N GLU A 209 17.14 -6.03 4.74
CA GLU A 209 17.75 -6.82 5.79
C GLU A 209 16.83 -7.92 6.31
N TYR A 210 15.53 -7.65 6.45
CA TYR A 210 14.60 -8.53 7.16
C TYR A 210 13.58 -9.25 6.28
N ALA A 211 13.38 -8.82 5.03
CA ALA A 211 12.44 -9.49 4.13
C ALA A 211 12.79 -10.97 3.95
N GLY A 212 11.79 -11.82 4.07
CA GLY A 212 11.93 -13.27 3.95
C GLY A 212 12.62 -13.97 5.13
N LYS A 213 13.02 -13.26 6.17
CA LYS A 213 13.63 -13.85 7.39
C LYS A 213 12.57 -14.03 8.46
N TYR A 214 12.12 -15.25 8.65
CA TYR A 214 11.11 -15.62 9.67
C TYR A 214 11.76 -16.22 10.91
N PRO A 215 11.17 -16.01 12.09
CA PRO A 215 10.36 -14.85 12.50
C PRO A 215 11.24 -13.66 12.86
N LEU A 216 10.75 -12.44 12.68
CA LEU A 216 11.37 -11.27 13.32
C LEU A 216 11.29 -11.48 14.83
N LYS A 217 12.40 -11.83 15.44
CA LYS A 217 12.51 -11.90 16.91
C LYS A 217 12.82 -10.49 17.41
N TYR A 218 11.98 -9.99 18.30
CA TYR A 218 12.23 -8.78 19.07
C TYR A 218 13.18 -9.04 20.22
#